data_4a8075868e5ca9ec4bf74eafc7ae0ef7
#
_entry.id   4a8075868e5ca9ec4bf74eafc7ae0ef7
#
_cell.length_a   1.000
_cell.length_b   1.000
_cell.length_c   1.000
_cell.angle_alpha   90.00
_cell.angle_beta   90.00
_cell.angle_gamma   90.00
#
_symmetry.space_group_name_H-M   'P 1'
#
loop_
_entity.id
_entity.type
_entity.pdbx_description
1 polymer ?
#
loop_
_entity_poly.entity_id
_entity_poly.type
_entity_poly.pdbx_seq_one_letter_code
_entity_poly.pdbx_strand_id
1 'polypeptide(L)'
;MSNSARVHAGFRIYGRVQGVGFRRWTARRAGAYGLAGTVRNRADGSVEVMVVGDSDEVRCFLSELKDGPRFAKVDGIVKVPCTLPLDASGFVIL
;
A
#
# COMPACT_ATOMS: atom_id res chain seq x y z
N MET A 1 19.33 15.16 7.76
CA MET A 1 18.67 14.30 8.74
C MET A 1 17.19 14.19 8.45
N SER A 2 16.68 13.00 8.53
CA SER A 2 15.25 12.79 8.35
C SER A 2 14.50 13.25 9.61
N ASN A 3 13.43 14.03 9.42
CA ASN A 3 12.49 14.37 10.48
C ASN A 3 11.24 13.51 10.41
N SER A 4 11.32 12.40 9.68
CA SER A 4 10.16 11.55 9.50
C SER A 4 9.83 10.83 10.81
N ALA A 5 8.55 10.63 11.02
CA ALA A 5 8.02 9.86 12.14
C ALA A 5 7.44 8.55 11.62
N ARG A 6 7.31 7.58 12.49
CA ARG A 6 6.60 6.35 12.17
C ARG A 6 5.10 6.63 12.12
N VAL A 7 4.48 6.29 11.00
CA VAL A 7 3.05 6.55 10.76
C VAL A 7 2.38 5.29 10.24
N HIS A 8 1.05 5.29 10.27
CA HIS A 8 0.26 4.28 9.58
C HIS A 8 -0.72 4.96 8.61
N ALA A 9 -1.05 4.27 7.54
CA ALA A 9 -1.96 4.80 6.53
C ALA A 9 -2.68 3.67 5.81
N GLY A 10 -3.92 3.93 5.41
CA GLY A 10 -4.72 3.00 4.65
C GLY A 10 -5.16 3.63 3.34
N PHE A 11 -5.24 2.82 2.30
CA PHE A 11 -5.62 3.25 0.96
C PHE A 11 -6.52 2.23 0.30
N ARG A 12 -7.49 2.70 -0.47
CA ARG A 12 -8.22 1.87 -1.43
C ARG A 12 -7.87 2.33 -2.82
N ILE A 13 -7.48 1.38 -3.64
CA ILE A 13 -7.03 1.62 -5.00
C ILE A 13 -8.09 1.10 -5.96
N TYR A 14 -8.57 1.97 -6.84
CA TYR A 14 -9.62 1.67 -7.79
C TYR A 14 -9.08 1.68 -9.21
N GLY A 15 -9.71 0.88 -10.08
CA GLY A 15 -9.31 0.76 -11.46
C GLY A 15 -9.13 -0.70 -11.84
N ARG A 16 -8.30 -0.95 -12.82
CA ARG A 16 -7.95 -2.31 -13.21
C ARG A 16 -6.78 -2.78 -12.34
N VAL A 17 -7.12 -3.28 -11.14
CA VAL A 17 -6.14 -3.56 -10.10
C VAL A 17 -6.21 -4.99 -9.56
N GLN A 18 -7.21 -5.78 -9.96
CA GLN A 18 -7.29 -7.20 -9.62
C GLN A 18 -6.97 -8.05 -10.85
N GLY A 19 -6.36 -9.22 -10.64
CA GLY A 19 -6.01 -10.12 -11.73
C GLY A 19 -4.81 -9.66 -12.55
N VAL A 20 -4.03 -8.70 -12.05
CA VAL A 20 -2.87 -8.12 -12.76
C VAL A 20 -1.59 -8.20 -11.93
N GLY A 21 -1.59 -8.99 -10.85
CA GLY A 21 -0.42 -9.12 -9.97
C GLY A 21 -0.21 -7.96 -9.03
N PHE A 22 -1.24 -7.17 -8.77
CA PHE A 22 -1.14 -5.96 -7.98
C PHE A 22 -0.71 -6.25 -6.53
N ARG A 23 -1.33 -7.26 -5.89
CA ARG A 23 -1.01 -7.59 -4.49
C ARG A 23 0.45 -7.98 -4.31
N ARG A 24 0.97 -8.85 -5.19
CA ARG A 24 2.37 -9.29 -5.13
C ARG A 24 3.32 -8.12 -5.38
N TRP A 25 3.02 -7.31 -6.37
CA TRP A 25 3.80 -6.11 -6.67
C TRP A 25 3.83 -5.15 -5.47
N THR A 26 2.66 -4.92 -4.85
CA THR A 26 2.54 -4.06 -3.67
C THR A 26 3.40 -4.57 -2.52
N ALA A 27 3.36 -5.87 -2.25
CA ALA A 27 4.16 -6.48 -1.18
C ALA A 27 5.66 -6.30 -1.44
N ARG A 28 6.10 -6.48 -2.68
CA ARG A 28 7.52 -6.27 -3.04
C ARG A 28 7.92 -4.81 -2.86
N ARG A 29 7.10 -3.88 -3.29
CA ARG A 29 7.42 -2.46 -3.15
C ARG A 29 7.41 -2.01 -1.69
N ALA A 30 6.44 -2.48 -0.92
CA ALA A 30 6.41 -2.21 0.52
C ALA A 30 7.69 -2.72 1.20
N GLY A 31 8.12 -3.93 0.85
CA GLY A 31 9.36 -4.50 1.36
C GLY A 31 10.59 -3.67 1.02
N ALA A 32 10.65 -3.14 -0.20
CA ALA A 32 11.76 -2.29 -0.62
C ALA A 32 11.86 -1.00 0.20
N TYR A 33 10.73 -0.52 0.72
CA TYR A 33 10.69 0.67 1.58
C TYR A 33 10.71 0.32 3.07
N GLY A 34 10.85 -0.94 3.42
CA GLY A 34 10.86 -1.36 4.82
C GLY A 34 9.53 -1.18 5.53
N LEU A 35 8.42 -1.20 4.80
CA LEU A 35 7.09 -0.99 5.37
C LEU A 35 6.47 -2.30 5.81
N ALA A 36 5.82 -2.28 6.96
CA ALA A 36 4.91 -3.33 7.40
C ALA A 36 3.51 -3.06 6.85
N GLY A 37 2.67 -4.06 6.78
CA GLY A 37 1.30 -3.85 6.39
C GLY A 37 0.61 -5.04 5.78
N THR A 38 -0.50 -4.77 5.07
CA THR A 38 -1.32 -5.77 4.43
C THR A 38 -1.83 -5.26 3.09
N VAL A 39 -2.12 -6.20 2.18
CA VAL A 39 -2.80 -5.90 0.94
C VAL A 39 -3.83 -6.98 0.66
N ARG A 40 -5.03 -6.58 0.27
CA ARG A 40 -6.10 -7.53 -0.05
C ARG A 40 -6.98 -7.02 -1.19
N ASN A 41 -7.53 -7.95 -1.95
CA ASN A 41 -8.60 -7.65 -2.90
C ASN A 41 -9.92 -7.48 -2.13
N ARG A 42 -10.73 -6.54 -2.59
CA ARG A 42 -12.07 -6.32 -2.06
C ARG A 42 -13.12 -6.82 -3.05
N ALA A 43 -14.32 -7.10 -2.53
CA ALA A 43 -15.42 -7.62 -3.34
C ALA A 43 -15.85 -6.64 -4.43
N ASP A 44 -15.64 -5.34 -4.25
CA ASP A 44 -16.02 -4.30 -5.21
C ASP A 44 -15.01 -4.13 -6.36
N GLY A 45 -13.97 -4.96 -6.40
CA GLY A 45 -12.92 -4.88 -7.42
C GLY A 45 -11.74 -4.00 -7.03
N SER A 46 -11.82 -3.27 -5.93
CA SER A 46 -10.71 -2.46 -5.44
C SER A 46 -9.69 -3.30 -4.68
N VAL A 47 -8.53 -2.70 -4.41
CA VAL A 47 -7.48 -3.29 -3.57
C VAL A 47 -7.30 -2.38 -2.36
N GLU A 48 -7.23 -2.98 -1.17
CA GLU A 48 -6.98 -2.23 0.06
C GLU A 48 -5.56 -2.49 0.53
N VAL A 49 -4.84 -1.41 0.83
CA VAL A 49 -3.46 -1.47 1.30
C VAL A 49 -3.39 -0.73 2.62
N MET A 50 -2.82 -1.38 3.62
CA MET A 50 -2.50 -0.73 4.90
C MET A 50 -1.02 -0.84 5.13
N VAL A 51 -0.39 0.27 5.51
CA VAL A 51 1.06 0.32 5.72
C VAL A 51 1.39 1.02 7.02
N VAL A 52 2.51 0.59 7.59
CA VAL A 52 3.10 1.19 8.79
C VAL A 52 4.59 1.34 8.54
N GLY A 53 5.13 2.50 8.79
CA GLY A 53 6.55 2.74 8.67
C GLY A 53 6.89 4.20 8.72
N ASP A 54 8.10 4.51 8.29
CA ASP A 54 8.63 5.87 8.21
C ASP A 54 7.78 6.72 7.25
N SER A 55 7.44 7.94 7.67
CA SER A 55 6.53 8.79 6.90
C SER A 55 7.06 9.14 5.51
N ASP A 56 8.37 9.33 5.37
CA ASP A 56 8.97 9.61 4.06
C ASP A 56 8.87 8.39 3.14
N GLU A 57 9.10 7.20 3.70
CA GLU A 57 8.99 5.95 2.95
C GLU A 57 7.55 5.67 2.53
N VAL A 58 6.58 5.95 3.41
CA VAL A 58 5.16 5.81 3.09
C VAL A 58 4.77 6.74 1.93
N ARG A 59 5.29 7.96 1.93
CA ARG A 59 5.02 8.93 0.87
C ARG A 59 5.57 8.46 -0.48
N CYS A 60 6.80 7.96 -0.50
CA CYS A 60 7.41 7.40 -1.71
C CYS A 60 6.62 6.19 -2.21
N PHE A 61 6.22 5.32 -1.30
CA PHE A 61 5.42 4.15 -1.63
C PHE A 61 4.07 4.55 -2.23
N LEU A 62 3.38 5.53 -1.65
CA LEU A 62 2.12 6.02 -2.20
C LEU A 62 2.27 6.56 -3.62
N SER A 63 3.37 7.25 -3.89
CA SER A 63 3.66 7.73 -5.24
C SER A 63 3.74 6.58 -6.24
N GLU A 64 4.33 5.45 -5.86
CA GLU A 64 4.39 4.28 -6.73
C GLU A 64 3.04 3.61 -6.87
N LEU A 65 2.22 3.58 -5.80
CA LEU A 65 0.87 3.01 -5.89
C LEU A 65 0.01 3.72 -6.93
N LYS A 66 0.21 5.02 -7.13
CA LYS A 66 -0.54 5.79 -8.14
C LYS A 66 -0.29 5.30 -9.55
N ASP A 67 0.90 4.79 -9.82
CA ASP A 67 1.24 4.22 -11.12
C ASP A 67 0.82 2.76 -11.22
N GLY A 68 1.03 2.01 -10.17
CA GLY A 68 0.77 0.58 -10.13
C GLY A 68 1.76 -0.23 -10.96
N PRO A 69 1.60 -1.56 -11.01
CA PRO A 69 2.42 -2.41 -11.85
C PRO A 69 2.04 -2.28 -13.32
N ARG A 70 2.84 -2.88 -14.18
CA ARG A 70 2.79 -2.72 -15.64
C ARG A 70 1.41 -2.91 -16.26
N PHE A 71 0.66 -3.91 -15.81
CA PHE A 71 -0.63 -4.26 -16.43
C PHE A 71 -1.82 -3.71 -15.66
N ALA A 72 -1.57 -2.94 -14.61
CA ALA A 72 -2.64 -2.29 -13.86
C ALA A 72 -2.97 -0.92 -14.48
N LYS A 73 -4.18 -0.47 -14.20
CA LYS A 73 -4.58 0.90 -14.48
C LYS A 73 -5.23 1.44 -13.21
N VAL A 74 -4.55 2.37 -12.56
CA VAL A 74 -5.04 2.99 -11.34
C VAL A 74 -5.88 4.21 -11.73
N ASP A 75 -7.18 4.15 -11.46
CA ASP A 75 -8.10 5.25 -11.76
C ASP A 75 -8.23 6.22 -10.58
N GLY A 76 -8.01 5.75 -9.37
CA GLY A 76 -8.07 6.60 -8.20
C GLY A 76 -7.57 5.89 -6.95
N ILE A 77 -7.12 6.69 -5.98
CA ILE A 77 -6.74 6.22 -4.65
C ILE A 77 -7.47 7.06 -3.63
N VAL A 78 -8.11 6.39 -2.68
CA VAL A 78 -8.84 7.04 -1.59
C VAL A 78 -8.16 6.66 -0.29
N LYS A 79 -7.88 7.64 0.56
CA LYS A 79 -7.34 7.38 1.89
C LYS A 79 -8.46 6.84 2.79
N VAL A 80 -8.16 5.78 3.54
CA VAL A 80 -9.09 5.15 4.47
C VAL A 80 -8.40 4.99 5.82
N PRO A 81 -9.17 4.79 6.92
CA PRO A 81 -8.54 4.53 8.21
C PRO A 81 -7.68 3.27 8.18
N CYS A 82 -6.52 3.34 8.82
CA CYS A 82 -5.65 2.18 9.00
C CYS A 82 -5.91 1.56 10.38
N THR A 83 -6.16 0.26 10.40
CA THR A 83 -6.44 -0.47 11.65
C THR A 83 -5.20 -1.12 12.24
N LEU A 84 -4.05 -1.03 11.57
CA LEU A 84 -2.82 -1.64 12.06
C LEU A 84 -2.17 -0.78 13.15
N PRO A 85 -1.60 -1.42 14.19
CA PRO A 85 -0.86 -0.68 15.20
C PRO A 85 0.47 -0.16 14.64
N LEU A 86 1.01 0.89 15.26
CA LEU A 86 2.28 1.49 14.82
C LEU A 86 3.48 0.55 14.98
N ASP A 87 3.37 -0.49 15.81
CA ASP A 87 4.44 -1.48 15.99
C ASP A 87 4.26 -2.72 15.12
N ALA A 88 3.35 -2.68 14.16
CA ALA A 88 3.18 -3.79 13.23
C ALA A 88 4.49 -4.09 12.51
N SER A 89 4.73 -5.38 12.21
CA SER A 89 5.92 -5.81 11.50
C SER A 89 5.54 -6.80 10.39
N GLY A 90 6.35 -6.83 9.34
CA GLY A 90 6.11 -7.70 8.20
C GLY A 90 4.99 -7.21 7.29
N PHE A 91 5.00 -7.70 6.04
CA PHE A 91 3.97 -7.35 5.07
C PHE A 91 3.28 -8.64 4.60
N VAL A 92 1.95 -8.67 4.67
CA VAL A 92 1.15 -9.87 4.42
C VAL A 92 0.18 -9.64 3.27
N ILE A 93 0.15 -10.58 2.33
CA ILE A 93 -0.85 -10.63 1.27
C ILE A 93 -2.04 -11.43 1.82
N LEU A 94 -3.17 -10.79 1.89
CA LEU A 94 -4.39 -11.41 2.39
C LEU A 94 -5.27 -11.93 1.25
#